data_0e958459489efbf793616fdb366b4c34
#
_entry.id   0e958459489efbf793616fdb366b4c34
#
_cell.length_a   1.000
_cell.length_b   1.000
_cell.length_c   1.000
_cell.angle_alpha   90.00
_cell.angle_beta   90.00
_cell.angle_gamma   90.00
#
_symmetry.space_group_name_H-M   'P 1'
#
loop_
_entity.id
_entity.type
_entity.pdbx_description
1 polymer ?
#
loop_
_entity_poly.entity_id
_entity_poly.type
_entity_poly.pdbx_seq_one_letter_code
_entity_poly.pdbx_strand_id
1 'polypeptide(L)'
;MALAAAAGSPPPGLAAALDECMEAMNAFLCNHFDESLEKLQPRTKESMYHALVYATILEMQAMMTFEHEDIVQAGQTMKEAQEICQRFRRKSSVTGSLSSLVSKADSFTEVELHAEVCYAECLLQRAALTFLQDENMVNFLKGGIKVRSSYLIYRELSSFIQSSHCTAGAAHVHLEGGVALGIGAFNLTLSLFPPRILKLLEFAGFSGDKDYGLQQLHEGATTLNLRALLCTMLLLCYYTFLTFILGIGEDDFTEAESLLRPYLLRYPKSAIFLFFAGRIEEIKGNISEAIDRFEAGCSAQQAWKQFHHMCYWELMWCYAYKGMWKMAYFYADLLSKENRWSKAMYVYMKAAFLSMLPPEEPRPFGESEVELFRQVSSFKQKIAGKSPPTEKFAIRKARRYKGSRPVPLPVPALEMMYMWNGFTVLGKQRELLEGTLETLTRAEKKLQESPASEYQTDDRCLLLLLKGLCMKHLQSPAEAEACFSAVQASEKRLRYDHYLVPNALLELSLLHLAQGRSEEAVPLLRRARNNYKNYSMESRTLFRIHAVLSRLKADQEENGMEGPSSS
;
A
#
# COMPACT_ATOMS: atom_id res chain seq x y z
N MET A 1 -42.47 4.35 5.10
CA MET A 1 -43.17 3.82 6.31
C MET A 1 -42.42 2.66 7.01
N ALA A 2 -41.25 2.25 6.55
CA ALA A 2 -40.47 1.17 7.21
C ALA A 2 -39.45 1.65 8.26
N LEU A 3 -39.20 2.95 8.36
CA LEU A 3 -38.21 3.55 9.28
C LEU A 3 -38.71 3.75 10.71
N ALA A 4 -40.01 3.68 10.94
CA ALA A 4 -40.58 3.90 12.28
C ALA A 4 -40.69 2.64 13.15
N ALA A 5 -40.49 1.45 12.58
CA ALA A 5 -40.67 0.18 13.31
C ALA A 5 -39.44 -0.28 14.10
N ALA A 6 -38.25 0.29 13.84
CA ALA A 6 -37.01 -0.14 14.49
C ALA A 6 -36.74 0.57 15.85
N ALA A 7 -37.43 1.67 16.11
CA ALA A 7 -37.20 2.49 17.33
C ALA A 7 -37.82 1.91 18.62
N GLY A 8 -38.51 0.80 18.55
CA GLY A 8 -39.17 0.19 19.71
C GLY A 8 -38.76 -1.24 20.05
N SER A 9 -37.83 -1.85 19.31
CA SER A 9 -37.34 -3.19 19.63
C SER A 9 -36.21 -3.14 20.66
N PRO A 10 -36.11 -4.12 21.59
CA PRO A 10 -34.98 -4.17 22.50
C PRO A 10 -33.65 -4.30 21.77
N PRO A 11 -32.53 -3.77 22.32
CA PRO A 11 -31.22 -3.89 21.69
C PRO A 11 -30.87 -5.35 21.42
N PRO A 12 -30.24 -5.68 20.25
CA PRO A 12 -29.94 -7.05 19.90
C PRO A 12 -28.88 -7.63 20.85
N GLY A 13 -29.03 -8.92 21.19
CA GLY A 13 -27.96 -9.66 21.85
C GLY A 13 -26.70 -9.71 20.96
N LEU A 14 -25.57 -10.14 21.55
CA LEU A 14 -24.28 -10.17 20.83
C LEU A 14 -24.33 -10.98 19.54
N ALA A 15 -24.87 -12.19 19.58
CA ALA A 15 -24.96 -13.07 18.40
C ALA A 15 -25.85 -12.47 17.31
N ALA A 16 -26.99 -11.90 17.67
CA ALA A 16 -27.90 -11.23 16.71
C ALA A 16 -27.24 -9.99 16.10
N ALA A 17 -26.51 -9.21 16.88
CA ALA A 17 -25.77 -8.05 16.40
C ALA A 17 -24.69 -8.44 15.37
N LEU A 18 -23.95 -9.51 15.65
CA LEU A 18 -22.94 -10.04 14.73
C LEU A 18 -23.56 -10.53 13.42
N ASP A 19 -24.69 -11.25 13.49
CA ASP A 19 -25.41 -11.71 12.30
C ASP A 19 -25.92 -10.55 11.44
N GLU A 20 -26.47 -9.52 12.06
CA GLU A 20 -26.92 -8.30 11.35
C GLU A 20 -25.74 -7.58 10.69
N CYS A 21 -24.59 -7.49 11.36
CA CYS A 21 -23.38 -6.90 10.80
C CYS A 21 -22.81 -7.73 9.65
N MET A 22 -22.86 -9.05 9.73
CA MET A 22 -22.47 -9.94 8.63
C MET A 22 -23.38 -9.76 7.41
N GLU A 23 -24.68 -9.57 7.58
CA GLU A 23 -25.60 -9.24 6.50
C GLU A 23 -25.29 -7.89 5.86
N ALA A 24 -24.98 -6.88 6.68
CA ALA A 24 -24.58 -5.56 6.18
C ALA A 24 -23.28 -5.63 5.37
N MET A 25 -22.31 -6.41 5.83
CA MET A 25 -21.06 -6.63 5.08
C MET A 25 -21.31 -7.39 3.78
N ASN A 26 -22.22 -8.34 3.77
CA ASN A 26 -22.63 -9.04 2.54
C ASN A 26 -23.25 -8.07 1.51
N ALA A 27 -24.11 -7.15 1.95
CA ALA A 27 -24.64 -6.10 1.09
C ALA A 27 -23.53 -5.19 0.54
N PHE A 28 -22.57 -4.81 1.36
CA PHE A 28 -21.41 -4.04 0.97
C PHE A 28 -20.60 -4.74 -0.13
N LEU A 29 -20.35 -6.03 0.02
CA LEU A 29 -19.63 -6.85 -0.96
C LEU A 29 -20.42 -7.07 -2.26
N CYS A 30 -21.72 -6.94 -2.23
CA CYS A 30 -22.58 -6.94 -3.40
C CYS A 30 -22.71 -5.54 -4.06
N ASN A 31 -21.88 -4.58 -3.71
CA ASN A 31 -21.89 -3.20 -4.18
C ASN A 31 -23.08 -2.35 -3.70
N HIS A 32 -23.85 -2.83 -2.74
CA HIS A 32 -24.97 -2.11 -2.13
C HIS A 32 -24.48 -1.31 -0.91
N PHE A 33 -23.62 -0.33 -1.15
CA PHE A 33 -22.92 0.42 -0.09
C PHE A 33 -23.86 1.21 0.80
N ASP A 34 -24.79 1.95 0.21
CA ASP A 34 -25.76 2.76 0.95
C ASP A 34 -26.74 1.88 1.74
N GLU A 35 -27.19 0.78 1.17
CA GLU A 35 -28.01 -0.22 1.86
C GLU A 35 -27.31 -0.81 3.07
N SER A 36 -26.01 -1.09 2.96
CA SER A 36 -25.18 -1.56 4.07
C SER A 36 -25.18 -0.57 5.23
N LEU A 37 -24.98 0.71 4.94
CA LEU A 37 -25.01 1.78 5.95
C LEU A 37 -26.40 1.96 6.57
N GLU A 38 -27.46 1.91 5.77
CA GLU A 38 -28.84 1.99 6.23
C GLU A 38 -29.23 0.86 7.17
N LYS A 39 -28.74 -0.35 6.94
CA LYS A 39 -28.97 -1.49 7.84
C LYS A 39 -28.30 -1.33 9.21
N LEU A 40 -27.16 -0.65 9.27
CA LEU A 40 -26.37 -0.48 10.49
C LEU A 40 -26.80 0.72 11.32
N GLN A 41 -27.16 1.82 10.67
CA GLN A 41 -27.39 3.13 11.31
C GLN A 41 -28.40 3.13 12.46
N PRO A 42 -29.58 2.45 12.38
CA PRO A 42 -30.59 2.53 13.44
C PRO A 42 -30.11 2.01 14.79
N ARG A 43 -29.10 1.15 14.83
CA ARG A 43 -28.61 0.51 16.05
C ARG A 43 -27.22 0.94 16.49
N THR A 44 -26.65 1.96 15.86
CA THR A 44 -25.29 2.44 16.17
C THR A 44 -25.15 3.03 17.57
N LYS A 45 -26.25 3.47 18.20
CA LYS A 45 -26.23 4.02 19.56
C LYS A 45 -26.41 2.96 20.65
N GLU A 46 -26.82 1.76 20.27
CA GLU A 46 -27.19 0.69 21.20
C GLU A 46 -26.23 -0.51 21.14
N SER A 47 -25.66 -0.79 19.98
CA SER A 47 -24.84 -1.96 19.71
C SER A 47 -23.42 -1.54 19.33
N MET A 48 -22.43 -2.09 20.05
CA MET A 48 -21.01 -1.81 19.77
C MET A 48 -20.59 -2.31 18.39
N TYR A 49 -21.07 -3.47 17.93
CA TYR A 49 -20.73 -3.98 16.60
C TYR A 49 -21.35 -3.18 15.47
N HIS A 50 -22.60 -2.75 15.60
CA HIS A 50 -23.21 -1.85 14.62
C HIS A 50 -22.47 -0.52 14.54
N ALA A 51 -22.10 0.03 15.67
CA ALA A 51 -21.32 1.28 15.74
C ALA A 51 -19.95 1.12 15.11
N LEU A 52 -19.24 0.03 15.42
CA LEU A 52 -17.89 -0.24 14.89
C LEU A 52 -17.91 -0.44 13.37
N VAL A 53 -18.79 -1.30 12.87
CA VAL A 53 -18.85 -1.60 11.42
C VAL A 53 -19.30 -0.39 10.62
N TYR A 54 -20.29 0.35 11.10
CA TYR A 54 -20.74 1.59 10.49
C TYR A 54 -19.59 2.61 10.37
N ALA A 55 -18.90 2.84 11.47
CA ALA A 55 -17.75 3.76 11.52
C ALA A 55 -16.59 3.28 10.63
N THR A 56 -16.34 1.98 10.56
CA THR A 56 -15.31 1.39 9.69
C THR A 56 -15.60 1.63 8.22
N ILE A 57 -16.85 1.47 7.79
CA ILE A 57 -17.26 1.73 6.40
C ILE A 57 -17.09 3.21 6.05
N LEU A 58 -17.49 4.12 6.94
CA LEU A 58 -17.29 5.55 6.72
C LEU A 58 -15.81 5.94 6.68
N GLU A 59 -14.98 5.31 7.50
CA GLU A 59 -13.53 5.53 7.48
C GLU A 59 -12.92 5.05 6.16
N MET A 60 -13.32 3.89 5.65
CA MET A 60 -12.89 3.42 4.34
C MET A 60 -13.24 4.41 3.24
N GLN A 61 -14.46 4.95 3.26
CA GLN A 61 -14.90 5.98 2.32
C GLN A 61 -14.03 7.24 2.44
N ALA A 62 -13.80 7.73 3.65
CA ALA A 62 -12.99 8.92 3.92
C ALA A 62 -11.54 8.76 3.43
N MET A 63 -10.95 7.58 3.62
CA MET A 63 -9.61 7.27 3.14
C MET A 63 -9.53 7.24 1.61
N MET A 64 -10.59 6.82 0.93
CA MET A 64 -10.64 6.81 -0.53
C MET A 64 -10.90 8.18 -1.15
N THR A 65 -11.77 9.00 -0.53
CA THR A 65 -12.07 10.35 -1.03
C THR A 65 -10.98 11.37 -0.70
N PHE A 66 -10.36 11.22 0.46
CA PHE A 66 -9.44 12.21 1.03
C PHE A 66 -10.05 13.61 1.15
N GLU A 67 -11.39 13.66 1.28
CA GLU A 67 -12.13 14.91 1.53
C GLU A 67 -12.10 15.26 3.01
N HIS A 68 -11.80 16.51 3.32
CA HIS A 68 -11.71 16.96 4.71
C HIS A 68 -12.98 16.69 5.52
N GLU A 69 -14.13 16.97 4.93
CA GLU A 69 -15.43 16.74 5.58
C GLU A 69 -15.68 15.27 5.88
N ASP A 70 -15.35 14.38 4.94
CA ASP A 70 -15.50 12.93 5.13
C ASP A 70 -14.58 12.42 6.23
N ILE A 71 -13.34 12.91 6.29
CA ILE A 71 -12.36 12.55 7.32
C ILE A 71 -12.84 12.99 8.71
N VAL A 72 -13.33 14.23 8.83
CA VAL A 72 -13.88 14.78 10.09
C VAL A 72 -15.09 13.97 10.54
N GLN A 73 -16.02 13.69 9.63
CA GLN A 73 -17.22 12.90 9.93
C GLN A 73 -16.86 11.47 10.35
N ALA A 74 -15.96 10.82 9.64
CA ALA A 74 -15.49 9.48 9.99
C ALA A 74 -14.82 9.47 11.36
N GLY A 75 -14.00 10.48 11.67
CA GLY A 75 -13.37 10.65 12.98
C GLY A 75 -14.36 10.79 14.11
N GLN A 76 -15.39 11.61 13.91
CA GLN A 76 -16.45 11.80 14.90
C GLN A 76 -17.27 10.53 15.11
N THR A 77 -17.63 9.84 14.02
CA THR A 77 -18.38 8.57 14.08
C THR A 77 -17.57 7.49 14.78
N MET A 78 -16.26 7.41 14.53
CA MET A 78 -15.39 6.44 15.20
C MET A 78 -15.24 6.74 16.69
N LYS A 79 -15.19 8.01 17.07
CA LYS A 79 -15.21 8.45 18.48
C LYS A 79 -16.48 8.01 19.18
N GLU A 80 -17.63 8.19 18.55
CA GLU A 80 -18.93 7.72 19.08
C GLU A 80 -18.96 6.20 19.21
N ALA A 81 -18.43 5.46 18.23
CA ALA A 81 -18.30 4.01 18.30
C ALA A 81 -17.41 3.57 19.48
N GLN A 82 -16.29 4.27 19.69
CA GLN A 82 -15.42 4.02 20.85
C GLN A 82 -16.16 4.24 22.18
N GLU A 83 -16.95 5.28 22.29
CA GLU A 83 -17.76 5.57 23.49
C GLU A 83 -18.80 4.47 23.75
N ILE A 84 -19.44 3.95 22.69
CA ILE A 84 -20.35 2.81 22.81
C ILE A 84 -19.61 1.56 23.30
N CYS A 85 -18.46 1.25 22.73
CA CYS A 85 -17.63 0.11 23.19
C CYS A 85 -17.21 0.26 24.64
N GLN A 86 -16.89 1.49 25.08
CA GLN A 86 -16.51 1.79 26.45
C GLN A 86 -17.61 1.47 27.47
N ARG A 87 -18.87 1.63 27.09
CA ARG A 87 -20.01 1.30 27.97
C ARG A 87 -20.09 -0.18 28.31
N PHE A 88 -19.67 -1.03 27.39
CA PHE A 88 -19.69 -2.48 27.56
C PHE A 88 -18.41 -3.05 28.17
N ARG A 89 -17.36 -2.22 28.28
CA ARG A 89 -16.12 -2.62 28.94
C ARG A 89 -16.30 -2.70 30.45
N ARG A 90 -15.47 -3.52 31.07
CA ARG A 90 -15.48 -3.65 32.52
C ARG A 90 -14.99 -2.35 33.20
N LYS A 91 -15.72 -1.86 34.21
CA LYS A 91 -15.41 -0.59 34.90
C LYS A 91 -14.05 -0.57 35.61
N SER A 92 -13.53 -1.72 36.01
CA SER A 92 -12.23 -1.84 36.67
C SER A 92 -11.02 -1.78 35.70
N SER A 93 -11.25 -1.89 34.39
CA SER A 93 -10.19 -1.78 33.38
C SER A 93 -9.80 -0.34 33.05
N VAL A 94 -10.56 0.63 33.54
CA VAL A 94 -10.35 2.06 33.26
C VAL A 94 -9.14 2.64 34.01
N THR A 95 -8.73 2.03 35.12
CA THR A 95 -7.71 2.60 36.04
C THR A 95 -6.55 1.66 36.35
N GLY A 96 -6.55 0.43 35.87
CA GLY A 96 -5.54 -0.57 36.23
C GLY A 96 -4.80 -1.14 35.05
N SER A 97 -3.52 -1.41 35.28
CA SER A 97 -2.71 -2.25 34.44
C SER A 97 -3.46 -3.56 34.15
N LEU A 98 -3.56 -3.92 32.89
CA LEU A 98 -4.19 -5.15 32.40
C LEU A 98 -3.54 -6.44 32.99
N SER A 99 -2.42 -6.32 33.70
CA SER A 99 -1.86 -7.42 34.50
C SER A 99 -2.83 -7.97 35.54
N SER A 100 -3.89 -7.22 35.86
CA SER A 100 -5.00 -7.70 36.70
C SER A 100 -6.01 -8.59 35.95
N LEU A 101 -5.96 -8.66 34.62
CA LEU A 101 -6.81 -9.52 33.80
C LEU A 101 -6.48 -11.00 34.04
N VAL A 102 -5.19 -11.33 34.15
CA VAL A 102 -4.75 -12.72 34.36
C VAL A 102 -5.09 -13.23 35.75
N SER A 103 -5.13 -12.35 36.74
CA SER A 103 -5.45 -12.74 38.14
C SER A 103 -6.94 -12.76 38.47
N LYS A 104 -7.81 -12.26 37.60
CA LYS A 104 -9.29 -12.23 37.75
C LYS A 104 -10.00 -12.85 36.53
N ALA A 105 -9.36 -13.80 35.86
CA ALA A 105 -9.84 -14.44 34.64
C ALA A 105 -11.21 -15.12 34.77
N ASP A 106 -11.62 -15.47 35.96
CA ASP A 106 -12.86 -16.22 36.22
C ASP A 106 -14.15 -15.41 36.05
N SER A 107 -14.10 -14.14 35.65
CA SER A 107 -15.27 -13.27 35.68
C SER A 107 -15.52 -12.37 34.48
N PHE A 108 -14.77 -12.50 33.34
CA PHE A 108 -15.09 -11.77 32.12
C PHE A 108 -16.25 -12.41 31.38
N THR A 109 -17.28 -11.61 31.08
CA THR A 109 -18.37 -12.03 30.21
C THR A 109 -17.93 -11.99 28.75
N GLU A 110 -18.61 -12.76 27.89
CA GLU A 110 -18.35 -12.73 26.44
C GLU A 110 -18.51 -11.33 25.86
N VAL A 111 -19.52 -10.58 26.29
CA VAL A 111 -19.77 -9.18 25.87
C VAL A 111 -18.60 -8.27 26.27
N GLU A 112 -18.07 -8.43 27.47
CA GLU A 112 -16.92 -7.63 27.93
C GLU A 112 -15.66 -7.90 27.12
N LEU A 113 -15.39 -9.15 26.73
CA LEU A 113 -14.27 -9.52 25.87
C LEU A 113 -14.40 -8.91 24.47
N HIS A 114 -15.60 -8.98 23.90
CA HIS A 114 -15.88 -8.35 22.60
C HIS A 114 -15.77 -6.82 22.68
N ALA A 115 -16.16 -6.23 23.80
CA ALA A 115 -15.98 -4.79 24.01
C ALA A 115 -14.50 -4.38 24.03
N GLU A 116 -13.62 -5.20 24.60
CA GLU A 116 -12.17 -4.94 24.59
C GLU A 116 -11.61 -4.93 23.17
N VAL A 117 -11.93 -5.93 22.35
CA VAL A 117 -11.42 -6.01 20.97
C VAL A 117 -12.01 -4.90 20.10
N CYS A 118 -13.29 -4.59 20.24
CA CYS A 118 -13.92 -3.50 19.50
C CYS A 118 -13.33 -2.13 19.87
N TYR A 119 -13.09 -1.93 21.16
CA TYR A 119 -12.45 -0.71 21.66
C TYR A 119 -11.02 -0.54 21.09
N ALA A 120 -10.25 -1.61 21.06
CA ALA A 120 -8.91 -1.60 20.46
C ALA A 120 -8.95 -1.26 18.97
N GLU A 121 -9.91 -1.81 18.23
CA GLU A 121 -10.11 -1.46 16.81
C GLU A 121 -10.46 0.02 16.62
N CYS A 122 -11.33 0.56 17.45
CA CYS A 122 -11.68 1.99 17.41
C CYS A 122 -10.46 2.88 17.67
N LEU A 123 -9.63 2.55 18.66
CA LEU A 123 -8.40 3.29 18.95
C LEU A 123 -7.44 3.29 17.76
N LEU A 124 -7.24 2.13 17.15
CA LEU A 124 -6.35 1.98 16.00
C LEU A 124 -6.84 2.78 14.80
N GLN A 125 -8.13 2.70 14.49
CA GLN A 125 -8.73 3.43 13.38
C GLN A 125 -8.74 4.95 13.63
N ARG A 126 -9.00 5.38 14.85
CA ARG A 126 -8.87 6.81 15.22
C ARG A 126 -7.44 7.31 15.09
N ALA A 127 -6.45 6.50 15.43
CA ALA A 127 -5.06 6.85 15.23
C ALA A 127 -4.74 7.05 13.74
N ALA A 128 -5.21 6.16 12.88
CA ALA A 128 -5.04 6.28 11.44
C ALA A 128 -5.65 7.57 10.89
N LEU A 129 -6.88 7.90 11.28
CA LEU A 129 -7.54 9.16 10.90
C LEU A 129 -6.80 10.39 11.43
N THR A 130 -6.28 10.33 12.64
CA THR A 130 -5.51 11.43 13.24
C THR A 130 -4.24 11.74 12.44
N PHE A 131 -3.56 10.71 11.93
CA PHE A 131 -2.39 10.90 11.07
C PHE A 131 -2.73 11.54 9.72
N LEU A 132 -3.95 11.35 9.24
CA LEU A 132 -4.42 11.96 7.98
C LEU A 132 -4.94 13.38 8.16
N GLN A 133 -5.50 13.70 9.33
CA GLN A 133 -6.22 14.97 9.57
C GLN A 133 -5.33 16.19 9.71
N ASP A 134 -4.13 16.05 10.28
CA ASP A 134 -3.42 17.22 10.76
C ASP A 134 -1.91 17.13 10.66
N GLU A 135 -1.32 18.25 10.24
CA GLU A 135 0.12 18.49 10.15
C GLU A 135 0.78 18.72 11.52
N ASN A 136 0.02 18.70 12.60
CA ASN A 136 0.50 19.09 13.92
C ASN A 136 1.19 17.92 14.64
N MET A 137 2.40 18.18 15.15
CA MET A 137 3.17 17.22 15.97
C MET A 137 2.40 16.71 17.19
N VAL A 138 1.54 17.53 17.79
CA VAL A 138 0.72 17.15 18.95
C VAL A 138 -0.27 16.04 18.59
N ASN A 139 -0.92 16.14 17.43
CA ASN A 139 -1.85 15.11 16.95
C ASN A 139 -1.13 13.82 16.55
N PHE A 140 0.07 13.93 16.02
CA PHE A 140 0.92 12.76 15.76
C PHE A 140 1.26 12.00 17.05
N LEU A 141 1.61 12.71 18.13
CA LEU A 141 1.86 12.10 19.44
C LEU A 141 0.61 11.48 20.05
N LYS A 142 -0.55 12.14 19.93
CA LYS A 142 -1.85 11.60 20.37
C LYS A 142 -2.20 10.31 19.63
N GLY A 143 -1.95 10.26 18.32
CA GLY A 143 -2.11 9.05 17.51
C GLY A 143 -1.23 7.92 18.01
N GLY A 144 0.03 8.20 18.33
CA GLY A 144 0.98 7.23 18.88
C GLY A 144 0.54 6.62 20.21
N ILE A 145 -0.04 7.43 21.10
CA ILE A 145 -0.60 6.94 22.38
C ILE A 145 -1.76 5.98 22.13
N LYS A 146 -2.65 6.28 21.20
CA LYS A 146 -3.78 5.41 20.84
C LYS A 146 -3.30 4.09 20.24
N VAL A 147 -2.30 4.13 19.38
CA VAL A 147 -1.67 2.93 18.79
C VAL A 147 -1.11 2.04 19.90
N ARG A 148 -0.37 2.62 20.85
CA ARG A 148 0.18 1.86 21.98
C ARG A 148 -0.90 1.21 22.83
N SER A 149 -1.93 1.97 23.19
CA SER A 149 -3.06 1.46 24.00
C SER A 149 -3.76 0.31 23.29
N SER A 150 -4.01 0.45 21.99
CA SER A 150 -4.60 -0.58 21.15
C SER A 150 -3.73 -1.86 21.13
N TYR A 151 -2.44 -1.73 20.90
CA TYR A 151 -1.49 -2.86 20.89
C TYR A 151 -1.50 -3.64 22.20
N LEU A 152 -1.49 -2.96 23.34
CA LEU A 152 -1.50 -3.61 24.65
C LEU A 152 -2.80 -4.41 24.87
N ILE A 153 -3.94 -3.89 24.47
CA ILE A 153 -5.22 -4.58 24.56
C ILE A 153 -5.21 -5.87 23.70
N TYR A 154 -4.77 -5.78 22.45
CA TYR A 154 -4.68 -6.95 21.57
C TYR A 154 -3.76 -8.03 22.11
N ARG A 155 -2.60 -7.65 22.63
CA ARG A 155 -1.62 -8.57 23.20
C ARG A 155 -2.19 -9.35 24.39
N GLU A 156 -2.92 -8.68 25.26
CA GLU A 156 -3.53 -9.34 26.42
C GLU A 156 -4.72 -10.22 26.05
N LEU A 157 -5.55 -9.76 25.11
CA LEU A 157 -6.63 -10.60 24.58
C LEU A 157 -6.07 -11.87 23.92
N SER A 158 -4.98 -11.76 23.18
CA SER A 158 -4.31 -12.92 22.60
C SER A 158 -3.85 -13.92 23.66
N SER A 159 -3.22 -13.45 24.72
CA SER A 159 -2.80 -14.28 25.85
C SER A 159 -3.98 -14.92 26.57
N PHE A 160 -5.07 -14.18 26.76
CA PHE A 160 -6.27 -14.68 27.40
C PHE A 160 -6.96 -15.79 26.60
N ILE A 161 -7.10 -15.61 25.28
CA ILE A 161 -7.71 -16.60 24.37
C ILE A 161 -6.92 -17.92 24.38
N GLN A 162 -5.59 -17.84 24.48
CA GLN A 162 -4.71 -19.01 24.54
C GLN A 162 -4.70 -19.68 25.91
N SER A 163 -5.23 -19.02 26.94
CA SER A 163 -5.29 -19.57 28.29
C SER A 163 -6.42 -20.60 28.44
N SER A 164 -6.27 -21.53 29.41
CA SER A 164 -7.28 -22.52 29.76
C SER A 164 -8.55 -21.94 30.40
N HIS A 165 -8.54 -20.64 30.72
CA HIS A 165 -9.67 -19.95 31.38
C HIS A 165 -10.67 -19.35 30.36
N CYS A 166 -10.38 -19.43 29.06
CA CYS A 166 -11.30 -18.96 28.04
C CYS A 166 -12.31 -20.04 27.67
N THR A 167 -13.60 -19.78 27.94
CA THR A 167 -14.70 -20.65 27.50
C THR A 167 -15.23 -20.16 26.15
N ALA A 168 -15.22 -21.03 25.14
CA ALA A 168 -15.69 -20.71 23.82
C ALA A 168 -17.23 -20.65 23.76
N GLY A 169 -17.78 -19.43 23.55
CA GLY A 169 -19.20 -19.22 23.24
C GLY A 169 -19.46 -19.23 21.73
N ALA A 170 -20.73 -19.04 21.34
CA ALA A 170 -21.15 -19.03 19.94
C ALA A 170 -20.49 -17.89 19.12
N ALA A 171 -20.16 -16.78 19.74
CA ALA A 171 -19.51 -15.61 19.11
C ALA A 171 -17.98 -15.64 19.20
N HIS A 172 -17.40 -16.70 19.75
CA HIS A 172 -15.96 -16.78 20.01
C HIS A 172 -15.11 -16.67 18.72
N VAL A 173 -15.58 -17.23 17.61
CA VAL A 173 -14.90 -17.12 16.31
C VAL A 173 -14.72 -15.66 15.88
N HIS A 174 -15.66 -14.79 16.19
CA HIS A 174 -15.56 -13.35 15.89
C HIS A 174 -14.55 -12.64 16.80
N LEU A 175 -14.44 -13.05 18.05
CA LEU A 175 -13.42 -12.54 18.96
C LEU A 175 -12.01 -12.94 18.49
N GLU A 176 -11.82 -14.21 18.16
CA GLU A 176 -10.54 -14.70 17.60
C GLU A 176 -10.17 -13.99 16.31
N GLY A 177 -11.15 -13.78 15.42
CA GLY A 177 -10.94 -13.02 14.17
C GLY A 177 -10.49 -11.59 14.41
N GLY A 178 -11.09 -10.92 15.39
CA GLY A 178 -10.71 -9.55 15.78
C GLY A 178 -9.30 -9.48 16.34
N VAL A 179 -8.94 -10.41 17.21
CA VAL A 179 -7.58 -10.49 17.77
C VAL A 179 -6.55 -10.82 16.69
N ALA A 180 -6.88 -11.76 15.81
CA ALA A 180 -6.01 -12.12 14.67
C ALA A 180 -5.77 -10.91 13.75
N LEU A 181 -6.81 -10.13 13.46
CA LEU A 181 -6.69 -8.89 12.68
C LEU A 181 -5.71 -7.90 13.34
N GLY A 182 -5.91 -7.63 14.63
CA GLY A 182 -5.10 -6.64 15.35
C GLY A 182 -3.64 -7.08 15.50
N ILE A 183 -3.41 -8.27 16.01
CA ILE A 183 -2.06 -8.83 16.19
C ILE A 183 -1.35 -8.97 14.84
N GLY A 184 -2.04 -9.48 13.83
CA GLY A 184 -1.51 -9.63 12.49
C GLY A 184 -1.12 -8.30 11.85
N ALA A 185 -2.03 -7.32 11.91
CA ALA A 185 -1.78 -5.98 11.36
C ALA A 185 -0.61 -5.28 12.06
N PHE A 186 -0.51 -5.35 13.39
CA PHE A 186 0.60 -4.77 14.13
C PHE A 186 1.94 -5.41 13.79
N ASN A 187 2.02 -6.74 13.86
CA ASN A 187 3.27 -7.45 13.57
C ASN A 187 3.74 -7.21 12.13
N LEU A 188 2.83 -7.27 11.17
CA LEU A 188 3.16 -7.04 9.78
C LEU A 188 3.64 -5.60 9.55
N THR A 189 2.90 -4.61 10.04
CA THR A 189 3.22 -3.20 9.86
C THR A 189 4.53 -2.82 10.53
N LEU A 190 4.76 -3.25 11.77
CA LEU A 190 6.00 -2.98 12.49
C LEU A 190 7.21 -3.60 11.79
N SER A 191 7.08 -4.80 11.22
CA SER A 191 8.16 -5.46 10.49
C SER A 191 8.63 -4.71 9.24
N LEU A 192 7.82 -3.79 8.74
CA LEU A 192 8.11 -3.00 7.54
C LEU A 192 8.86 -1.70 7.84
N PHE A 193 8.98 -1.31 9.09
CA PHE A 193 9.74 -0.11 9.45
C PHE A 193 11.25 -0.30 9.27
N PRO A 194 11.99 0.78 8.94
CA PRO A 194 13.45 0.72 8.87
C PRO A 194 14.09 0.25 10.19
N PRO A 195 15.26 -0.43 10.16
CA PRO A 195 15.91 -0.97 11.36
C PRO A 195 16.14 0.05 12.48
N ARG A 196 16.38 1.30 12.15
CA ARG A 196 16.55 2.38 13.12
C ARG A 196 15.27 2.64 13.91
N ILE A 197 14.14 2.66 13.23
CA ILE A 197 12.81 2.88 13.84
C ILE A 197 12.40 1.64 14.62
N LEU A 198 12.66 0.44 14.08
CA LEU A 198 12.40 -0.83 14.77
C LEU A 198 13.11 -0.90 16.12
N LYS A 199 14.39 -0.52 16.19
CA LYS A 199 15.13 -0.49 17.46
C LYS A 199 14.51 0.45 18.49
N LEU A 200 14.05 1.63 18.04
CA LEU A 200 13.34 2.56 18.92
C LEU A 200 12.00 1.98 19.41
N LEU A 201 11.27 1.30 18.53
CA LEU A 201 9.99 0.67 18.86
C LEU A 201 10.19 -0.54 19.79
N GLU A 202 11.22 -1.33 19.58
CA GLU A 202 11.62 -2.45 20.47
C GLU A 202 11.96 -1.94 21.86
N PHE A 203 12.69 -0.83 21.96
CA PHE A 203 12.97 -0.18 23.23
C PHE A 203 11.69 0.29 23.93
N ALA A 204 10.68 0.72 23.17
CA ALA A 204 9.37 1.10 23.70
C ALA A 204 8.44 -0.10 23.96
N GLY A 205 8.91 -1.34 23.76
CA GLY A 205 8.15 -2.57 23.98
C GLY A 205 7.34 -3.06 22.80
N PHE A 206 7.57 -2.54 21.59
CA PHE A 206 6.96 -3.01 20.37
C PHE A 206 7.91 -3.93 19.62
N SER A 207 7.46 -5.12 19.24
CA SER A 207 8.20 -6.02 18.35
C SER A 207 7.33 -6.38 17.15
N GLY A 208 7.93 -6.47 15.97
CA GLY A 208 7.26 -6.86 14.75
C GLY A 208 7.85 -8.15 14.18
N ASP A 209 7.05 -9.18 14.09
CA ASP A 209 7.39 -10.44 13.44
C ASP A 209 6.51 -10.59 12.20
N LYS A 210 7.11 -10.46 11.03
CA LYS A 210 6.41 -10.53 9.74
C LYS A 210 5.70 -11.86 9.54
N ASP A 211 6.37 -12.97 9.81
CA ASP A 211 5.82 -14.31 9.56
C ASP A 211 4.67 -14.63 10.51
N TYR A 212 4.83 -14.25 11.77
CA TYR A 212 3.75 -14.36 12.77
C TYR A 212 2.56 -13.46 12.39
N GLY A 213 2.81 -12.24 11.95
CA GLY A 213 1.78 -11.32 11.48
C GLY A 213 0.99 -11.88 10.30
N LEU A 214 1.67 -12.41 9.28
CA LEU A 214 1.04 -13.05 8.13
C LEU A 214 0.23 -14.30 8.55
N GLN A 215 0.77 -15.12 9.43
CA GLN A 215 0.07 -16.31 9.95
C GLN A 215 -1.23 -15.91 10.65
N GLN A 216 -1.21 -14.91 11.52
CA GLN A 216 -2.39 -14.43 12.23
C GLN A 216 -3.46 -13.90 11.26
N LEU A 217 -3.05 -13.13 10.24
CA LEU A 217 -3.97 -12.63 9.21
C LEU A 217 -4.57 -13.79 8.39
N HIS A 218 -3.79 -14.80 8.05
CA HIS A 218 -4.29 -15.99 7.35
C HIS A 218 -5.32 -16.77 8.20
N GLU A 219 -5.07 -16.93 9.48
CA GLU A 219 -6.02 -17.56 10.40
C GLU A 219 -7.33 -16.77 10.47
N GLY A 220 -7.25 -15.45 10.59
CA GLY A 220 -8.42 -14.58 10.57
C GLY A 220 -9.17 -14.58 9.25
N ALA A 221 -8.48 -14.72 8.13
CA ALA A 221 -9.06 -14.72 6.79
C ALA A 221 -9.76 -16.04 6.44
N THR A 222 -9.33 -17.17 7.00
CA THR A 222 -9.81 -18.50 6.63
C THR A 222 -10.99 -18.99 7.47
N THR A 223 -11.36 -18.30 8.55
CA THR A 223 -12.52 -18.61 9.36
C THR A 223 -13.69 -17.69 9.00
N LEU A 224 -14.93 -18.20 9.16
CA LEU A 224 -16.13 -17.39 8.92
C LEU A 224 -16.38 -16.46 10.10
N ASN A 225 -15.86 -15.25 10.04
CA ASN A 225 -16.00 -14.23 11.08
C ASN A 225 -16.14 -12.83 10.47
N LEU A 226 -16.57 -11.88 11.29
CA LEU A 226 -16.81 -10.50 10.85
C LEU A 226 -15.55 -9.80 10.29
N ARG A 227 -14.37 -10.15 10.80
CA ARG A 227 -13.09 -9.54 10.38
C ARG A 227 -12.38 -10.29 9.27
N ALA A 228 -12.93 -11.39 8.78
CA ALA A 228 -12.32 -12.19 7.72
C ALA A 228 -12.03 -11.36 6.47
N LEU A 229 -12.96 -10.48 6.09
CA LEU A 229 -12.77 -9.58 4.96
C LEU A 229 -11.58 -8.63 5.16
N LEU A 230 -11.48 -8.00 6.34
CA LEU A 230 -10.38 -7.07 6.63
C LEU A 230 -9.03 -7.79 6.65
N CYS A 231 -8.96 -8.98 7.23
CA CYS A 231 -7.75 -9.82 7.18
C CYS A 231 -7.36 -10.16 5.73
N THR A 232 -8.33 -10.56 4.92
CA THR A 232 -8.12 -10.87 3.50
C THR A 232 -7.65 -9.64 2.73
N MET A 233 -8.26 -8.49 2.94
CA MET A 233 -7.88 -7.23 2.27
C MET A 233 -6.45 -6.81 2.63
N LEU A 234 -6.06 -6.91 3.90
CA LEU A 234 -4.68 -6.61 4.31
C LEU A 234 -3.68 -7.56 3.65
N LEU A 235 -3.98 -8.85 3.59
CA LEU A 235 -3.14 -9.83 2.90
C LEU A 235 -3.05 -9.56 1.39
N LEU A 236 -4.17 -9.25 0.75
CA LEU A 236 -4.19 -8.90 -0.68
C LEU A 236 -3.39 -7.63 -0.96
N CYS A 237 -3.52 -6.62 -0.13
CA CYS A 237 -2.70 -5.40 -0.24
C CYS A 237 -1.21 -5.70 -0.04
N TYR A 238 -0.88 -6.54 0.93
CA TYR A 238 0.50 -6.96 1.16
C TYR A 238 1.08 -7.68 -0.06
N TYR A 239 0.42 -8.74 -0.54
CA TYR A 239 0.94 -9.58 -1.63
C TYR A 239 0.89 -8.94 -3.02
N THR A 240 -0.04 -8.01 -3.27
CA THR A 240 -0.22 -7.43 -4.61
C THR A 240 0.34 -6.01 -4.76
N PHE A 241 0.49 -5.26 -3.68
CA PHE A 241 1.02 -3.90 -3.71
C PHE A 241 2.33 -3.76 -2.98
N LEU A 242 2.39 -4.12 -1.71
CA LEU A 242 3.55 -3.82 -0.89
C LEU A 242 4.78 -4.62 -1.30
N THR A 243 4.67 -5.92 -1.43
CA THR A 243 5.78 -6.77 -1.87
C THR A 243 6.23 -6.43 -3.29
N PHE A 244 5.30 -6.06 -4.14
CA PHE A 244 5.57 -5.61 -5.51
C PHE A 244 6.37 -4.30 -5.53
N ILE A 245 5.89 -3.26 -4.85
CA ILE A 245 6.54 -1.93 -4.83
C ILE A 245 7.94 -2.02 -4.22
N LEU A 246 8.09 -2.82 -3.16
CA LEU A 246 9.38 -3.02 -2.48
C LEU A 246 10.29 -4.01 -3.21
N GLY A 247 9.78 -4.77 -4.17
CA GLY A 247 10.55 -5.76 -4.91
C GLY A 247 11.03 -6.95 -4.04
N ILE A 248 10.25 -7.35 -3.03
CA ILE A 248 10.63 -8.37 -2.05
C ILE A 248 9.89 -9.71 -2.21
N GLY A 249 8.91 -9.80 -3.11
CA GLY A 249 8.15 -11.03 -3.36
C GLY A 249 8.10 -11.32 -4.84
N GLU A 250 8.85 -12.32 -5.31
CA GLU A 250 8.82 -12.69 -6.73
C GLU A 250 7.58 -13.56 -6.88
N ASP A 251 6.76 -14.03 -6.72
CA ASP A 251 5.60 -14.89 -7.06
C ASP A 251 4.48 -14.91 -5.99
N ASP A 252 4.35 -13.83 -5.23
CA ASP A 252 3.30 -13.69 -4.20
C ASP A 252 1.87 -13.67 -4.77
N PHE A 253 1.71 -13.56 -6.09
CA PHE A 253 0.39 -13.62 -6.71
C PHE A 253 -0.32 -14.98 -6.53
N THR A 254 0.42 -16.07 -6.32
CA THR A 254 -0.17 -17.40 -6.05
C THR A 254 -0.96 -17.39 -4.74
N GLU A 255 -0.40 -16.82 -3.68
CA GLU A 255 -1.08 -16.65 -2.40
C GLU A 255 -2.28 -15.70 -2.53
N ALA A 256 -2.10 -14.60 -3.26
CA ALA A 256 -3.17 -13.65 -3.52
C ALA A 256 -4.34 -14.30 -4.28
N GLU A 257 -4.07 -15.09 -5.32
CA GLU A 257 -5.09 -15.83 -6.06
C GLU A 257 -5.84 -16.81 -5.18
N SER A 258 -5.14 -17.53 -4.34
CA SER A 258 -5.72 -18.50 -3.41
C SER A 258 -6.68 -17.82 -2.42
N LEU A 259 -6.28 -16.66 -1.88
CA LEU A 259 -7.11 -15.87 -0.98
C LEU A 259 -8.34 -15.26 -1.67
N LEU A 260 -8.17 -14.80 -2.89
CA LEU A 260 -9.22 -14.10 -3.64
C LEU A 260 -10.28 -15.04 -4.23
N ARG A 261 -9.89 -16.25 -4.63
CA ARG A 261 -10.77 -17.20 -5.34
C ARG A 261 -12.12 -17.44 -4.66
N PRO A 262 -12.21 -17.72 -3.35
CA PRO A 262 -13.52 -17.94 -2.70
C PRO A 262 -14.43 -16.71 -2.80
N TYR A 263 -13.86 -15.51 -2.71
CA TYR A 263 -14.63 -14.26 -2.79
C TYR A 263 -15.11 -13.97 -4.22
N LEU A 264 -14.30 -14.24 -5.24
CA LEU A 264 -14.70 -14.08 -6.63
C LEU A 264 -15.82 -15.06 -7.03
N LEU A 265 -15.80 -16.28 -6.48
CA LEU A 265 -16.86 -17.26 -6.71
C LEU A 265 -18.17 -16.82 -6.05
N ARG A 266 -18.11 -16.29 -4.83
CA ARG A 266 -19.29 -15.85 -4.09
C ARG A 266 -19.80 -14.48 -4.54
N TYR A 267 -18.92 -13.57 -4.91
CA TYR A 267 -19.22 -12.19 -5.28
C TYR A 267 -18.60 -11.82 -6.63
N PRO A 268 -19.04 -12.42 -7.74
CA PRO A 268 -18.36 -12.28 -9.03
C PRO A 268 -18.42 -10.86 -9.61
N LYS A 269 -19.31 -10.00 -9.11
CA LYS A 269 -19.48 -8.61 -9.55
C LYS A 269 -19.04 -7.59 -8.51
N SER A 270 -18.44 -8.02 -7.40
CA SER A 270 -17.97 -7.10 -6.36
C SER A 270 -16.85 -6.21 -6.89
N ALA A 271 -17.03 -4.90 -6.78
CA ALA A 271 -16.04 -3.92 -7.24
C ALA A 271 -14.68 -4.11 -6.56
N ILE A 272 -14.66 -4.39 -5.27
CA ILE A 272 -13.42 -4.62 -4.50
C ILE A 272 -12.65 -5.83 -5.04
N PHE A 273 -13.34 -6.95 -5.24
CA PHE A 273 -12.67 -8.18 -5.66
C PHE A 273 -12.29 -8.16 -7.13
N LEU A 274 -13.06 -7.47 -7.97
CA LEU A 274 -12.69 -7.20 -9.37
C LEU A 274 -11.42 -6.35 -9.45
N PHE A 275 -11.28 -5.37 -8.57
CA PHE A 275 -10.07 -4.57 -8.46
C PHE A 275 -8.83 -5.45 -8.15
N PHE A 276 -8.91 -6.29 -7.13
CA PHE A 276 -7.80 -7.18 -6.78
C PHE A 276 -7.54 -8.25 -7.86
N ALA A 277 -8.59 -8.74 -8.52
CA ALA A 277 -8.43 -9.65 -9.66
C ALA A 277 -7.66 -8.98 -10.80
N GLY A 278 -8.00 -7.72 -11.10
CA GLY A 278 -7.27 -6.92 -12.09
C GLY A 278 -5.82 -6.71 -11.68
N ARG A 279 -5.58 -6.39 -10.41
CA ARG A 279 -4.22 -6.18 -9.89
C ARG A 279 -3.36 -7.45 -10.00
N ILE A 280 -3.90 -8.61 -9.69
CA ILE A 280 -3.20 -9.88 -9.83
C ILE A 280 -2.83 -10.14 -11.30
N GLU A 281 -3.76 -9.94 -12.23
CA GLU A 281 -3.47 -10.08 -13.66
C GLU A 281 -2.40 -9.09 -14.14
N GLU A 282 -2.44 -7.86 -13.63
CA GLU A 282 -1.43 -6.83 -13.92
C GLU A 282 -0.03 -7.26 -13.51
N ILE A 283 0.14 -7.71 -12.27
CA ILE A 283 1.46 -8.15 -11.79
C ILE A 283 1.95 -9.44 -12.43
N LYS A 284 1.06 -10.26 -12.96
CA LYS A 284 1.40 -11.42 -13.80
C LYS A 284 1.84 -11.03 -15.22
N GLY A 285 1.64 -9.79 -15.62
CA GLY A 285 1.91 -9.31 -16.97
C GLY A 285 0.77 -9.50 -17.96
N ASN A 286 -0.37 -9.99 -17.54
CA ASN A 286 -1.57 -10.19 -18.37
C ASN A 286 -2.36 -8.88 -18.48
N ILE A 287 -1.80 -7.91 -19.19
CA ILE A 287 -2.28 -6.53 -19.18
C ILE A 287 -3.68 -6.39 -19.75
N SER A 288 -4.00 -7.07 -20.87
CA SER A 288 -5.34 -7.02 -21.46
C SER A 288 -6.41 -7.58 -20.52
N GLU A 289 -6.11 -8.69 -19.85
CA GLU A 289 -7.00 -9.28 -18.85
C GLU A 289 -7.16 -8.36 -17.63
N ALA A 290 -6.08 -7.71 -17.19
CA ALA A 290 -6.11 -6.74 -16.11
C ALA A 290 -7.03 -5.56 -16.46
N ILE A 291 -6.90 -5.01 -17.66
CA ILE A 291 -7.76 -3.92 -18.14
C ILE A 291 -9.23 -4.33 -18.09
N ASP A 292 -9.57 -5.53 -18.58
CA ASP A 292 -10.95 -6.04 -18.57
C ASP A 292 -11.50 -6.12 -17.14
N ARG A 293 -10.71 -6.58 -16.18
CA ARG A 293 -11.11 -6.67 -14.77
C ARG A 293 -11.32 -5.30 -14.13
N PHE A 294 -10.43 -4.35 -14.38
CA PHE A 294 -10.56 -2.99 -13.86
C PHE A 294 -11.76 -2.26 -14.48
N GLU A 295 -12.00 -2.42 -15.77
CA GLU A 295 -13.19 -1.86 -16.43
C GLU A 295 -14.48 -2.49 -15.90
N ALA A 296 -14.48 -3.81 -15.67
CA ALA A 296 -15.61 -4.49 -15.05
C ALA A 296 -15.87 -3.96 -13.62
N GLY A 297 -14.81 -3.68 -12.86
CA GLY A 297 -14.91 -3.06 -11.54
C GLY A 297 -15.56 -1.69 -11.58
N CYS A 298 -15.21 -0.86 -12.56
CA CYS A 298 -15.83 0.45 -12.76
C CYS A 298 -17.31 0.33 -13.18
N SER A 299 -17.65 -0.63 -14.03
CA SER A 299 -19.02 -0.84 -14.51
C SER A 299 -19.94 -1.46 -13.45
N ALA A 300 -19.38 -2.14 -12.45
CA ALA A 300 -20.13 -2.89 -11.45
C ALA A 300 -20.99 -2.02 -10.53
N GLN A 301 -20.59 -0.77 -10.30
CA GLN A 301 -21.33 0.15 -9.43
C GLN A 301 -21.02 1.61 -9.81
N GLN A 302 -21.97 2.51 -9.52
CA GLN A 302 -21.85 3.94 -9.78
C GLN A 302 -22.02 4.79 -8.52
N ALA A 303 -22.40 4.19 -7.40
CA ALA A 303 -22.69 4.91 -6.16
C ALA A 303 -21.42 5.48 -5.52
N TRP A 304 -20.37 4.70 -5.46
CA TRP A 304 -19.08 5.11 -4.87
C TRP A 304 -18.02 5.24 -5.96
N LYS A 305 -17.88 6.42 -6.51
CA LYS A 305 -16.88 6.75 -7.54
C LYS A 305 -15.44 6.56 -7.09
N GLN A 306 -15.21 6.54 -5.79
CA GLN A 306 -13.88 6.33 -5.19
C GLN A 306 -13.26 4.99 -5.62
N PHE A 307 -14.09 3.95 -5.79
CA PHE A 307 -13.62 2.68 -6.34
C PHE A 307 -13.21 2.78 -7.81
N HIS A 308 -13.85 3.67 -8.57
CA HIS A 308 -13.43 3.97 -9.94
C HIS A 308 -12.02 4.57 -9.96
N HIS A 309 -11.72 5.48 -9.02
CA HIS A 309 -10.42 6.15 -8.96
C HIS A 309 -9.28 5.17 -8.72
N MET A 310 -9.47 4.15 -7.88
CA MET A 310 -8.49 3.09 -7.68
C MET A 310 -8.23 2.33 -8.99
N CYS A 311 -9.30 2.00 -9.71
CA CYS A 311 -9.19 1.37 -11.02
C CYS A 311 -8.52 2.29 -12.06
N TYR A 312 -8.81 3.58 -12.05
CA TYR A 312 -8.20 4.55 -12.99
C TYR A 312 -6.68 4.62 -12.83
N TRP A 313 -6.18 4.60 -11.59
CA TRP A 313 -4.75 4.60 -11.35
C TRP A 313 -4.08 3.35 -11.94
N GLU A 314 -4.68 2.19 -11.75
CA GLU A 314 -4.15 0.94 -12.31
C GLU A 314 -4.32 0.86 -13.83
N LEU A 315 -5.45 1.31 -14.37
CA LEU A 315 -5.68 1.41 -15.82
C LEU A 315 -4.67 2.34 -16.49
N MET A 316 -4.36 3.46 -15.86
CA MET A 316 -3.31 4.38 -16.30
C MET A 316 -1.98 3.63 -16.50
N TRP A 317 -1.56 2.86 -15.52
CA TRP A 317 -0.34 2.06 -15.61
C TRP A 317 -0.43 0.93 -16.62
N CYS A 318 -1.56 0.24 -16.71
CA CYS A 318 -1.76 -0.81 -17.71
C CYS A 318 -1.57 -0.28 -19.13
N TYR A 319 -2.14 0.87 -19.45
CA TYR A 319 -1.93 1.50 -20.75
C TYR A 319 -0.50 2.01 -20.94
N ALA A 320 0.12 2.51 -19.89
CA ALA A 320 1.53 2.90 -19.91
C ALA A 320 2.45 1.71 -20.22
N TYR A 321 2.19 0.53 -19.65
CA TYR A 321 2.93 -0.69 -19.98
C TYR A 321 2.83 -1.06 -21.46
N LYS A 322 1.67 -0.83 -22.06
CA LYS A 322 1.46 -1.06 -23.49
C LYS A 322 2.03 0.04 -24.39
N GLY A 323 2.57 1.10 -23.81
CA GLY A 323 3.04 2.27 -24.56
C GLY A 323 1.91 3.13 -25.14
N MET A 324 0.69 2.94 -24.69
CA MET A 324 -0.49 3.70 -25.11
C MET A 324 -0.62 4.98 -24.27
N TRP A 325 0.26 5.92 -24.52
CA TRP A 325 0.45 7.12 -23.69
C TRP A 325 -0.78 8.03 -23.65
N LYS A 326 -1.51 8.12 -24.74
CA LYS A 326 -2.74 8.92 -24.83
C LYS A 326 -3.84 8.39 -23.93
N MET A 327 -4.04 7.07 -23.91
CA MET A 327 -4.99 6.44 -22.99
C MET A 327 -4.56 6.60 -21.53
N ALA A 328 -3.30 6.42 -21.24
CA ALA A 328 -2.74 6.66 -19.90
C ALA A 328 -2.97 8.12 -19.46
N TYR A 329 -2.78 9.07 -20.36
CA TYR A 329 -3.06 10.48 -20.12
C TYR A 329 -4.53 10.73 -19.73
N PHE A 330 -5.48 10.12 -20.42
CA PHE A 330 -6.90 10.31 -20.11
C PHE A 330 -7.27 9.83 -18.71
N TYR A 331 -6.70 8.72 -18.25
CA TYR A 331 -6.92 8.26 -16.88
C TYR A 331 -6.25 9.16 -15.85
N ALA A 332 -5.05 9.65 -16.12
CA ALA A 332 -4.40 10.66 -15.26
C ALA A 332 -5.21 11.96 -15.20
N ASP A 333 -5.81 12.39 -16.31
CA ASP A 333 -6.70 13.55 -16.39
C ASP A 333 -7.96 13.37 -15.53
N LEU A 334 -8.62 12.23 -15.63
CA LEU A 334 -9.77 11.90 -14.78
C LEU A 334 -9.40 11.96 -13.30
N LEU A 335 -8.28 11.36 -12.92
CA LEU A 335 -7.79 11.40 -11.54
C LEU A 335 -7.50 12.83 -11.08
N SER A 336 -6.88 13.66 -11.92
CA SER A 336 -6.57 15.05 -11.57
C SER A 336 -7.81 15.91 -11.32
N LYS A 337 -8.93 15.58 -11.97
CA LYS A 337 -10.21 16.28 -11.84
C LYS A 337 -11.09 15.75 -10.71
N GLU A 338 -11.06 14.46 -10.46
CA GLU A 338 -12.02 13.77 -9.60
C GLU A 338 -11.47 13.30 -8.26
N ASN A 339 -10.14 13.12 -8.14
CA ASN A 339 -9.53 12.54 -6.95
C ASN A 339 -8.59 13.54 -6.26
N ARG A 340 -8.57 13.54 -4.92
CA ARG A 340 -7.79 14.49 -4.12
C ARG A 340 -6.56 13.92 -3.43
N TRP A 341 -6.23 12.66 -3.66
CA TRP A 341 -5.10 12.02 -2.99
C TRP A 341 -3.76 12.69 -3.28
N SER A 342 -3.49 13.01 -4.54
CA SER A 342 -2.27 13.73 -4.92
C SER A 342 -2.43 14.39 -6.28
N LYS A 343 -3.03 15.58 -6.30
CA LYS A 343 -3.19 16.34 -7.54
C LYS A 343 -1.86 16.65 -8.21
N ALA A 344 -0.82 16.94 -7.42
CA ALA A 344 0.52 17.15 -7.94
C ALA A 344 1.02 15.94 -8.74
N MET A 345 0.85 14.73 -8.21
CA MET A 345 1.22 13.48 -8.88
C MET A 345 0.42 13.28 -10.17
N TYR A 346 -0.89 13.48 -10.14
CA TYR A 346 -1.74 13.29 -11.32
C TYR A 346 -1.42 14.27 -12.44
N VAL A 347 -1.18 15.53 -12.09
CA VAL A 347 -0.78 16.55 -13.07
C VAL A 347 0.62 16.24 -13.64
N TYR A 348 1.55 15.79 -12.81
CA TYR A 348 2.86 15.33 -13.27
C TYR A 348 2.72 14.16 -14.26
N MET A 349 1.88 13.17 -13.95
CA MET A 349 1.67 12.02 -14.83
C MET A 349 1.01 12.43 -16.16
N LYS A 350 0.06 13.36 -16.15
CA LYS A 350 -0.49 13.95 -17.39
C LYS A 350 0.62 14.50 -18.28
N ALA A 351 1.45 15.35 -17.69
CA ALA A 351 2.58 15.97 -18.41
C ALA A 351 3.58 14.92 -18.92
N ALA A 352 3.88 13.93 -18.09
CA ALA A 352 4.78 12.84 -18.43
C ALA A 352 4.28 12.03 -19.63
N PHE A 353 3.00 11.68 -19.64
CA PHE A 353 2.42 10.93 -20.77
C PHE A 353 2.36 11.75 -22.05
N LEU A 354 2.00 13.04 -21.97
CA LEU A 354 2.03 13.92 -23.13
C LEU A 354 3.44 14.06 -23.71
N SER A 355 4.45 14.13 -22.86
CA SER A 355 5.84 14.23 -23.32
C SER A 355 6.34 12.96 -24.01
N MET A 356 5.69 11.82 -23.82
CA MET A 356 6.00 10.57 -24.50
C MET A 356 5.39 10.48 -25.91
N LEU A 357 4.43 11.34 -26.23
CA LEU A 357 3.83 11.40 -27.56
C LEU A 357 4.79 12.06 -28.57
N PRO A 358 4.71 11.71 -29.86
CA PRO A 358 5.47 12.40 -30.89
C PRO A 358 5.21 13.91 -30.89
N PRO A 359 6.23 14.75 -31.17
CA PRO A 359 6.05 16.21 -31.13
C PRO A 359 4.98 16.74 -32.09
N GLU A 360 4.79 16.07 -33.23
CA GLU A 360 3.80 16.41 -34.24
C GLU A 360 2.37 16.02 -33.90
N GLU A 361 2.17 15.13 -32.93
CA GLU A 361 0.83 14.71 -32.53
C GLU A 361 0.14 15.81 -31.71
N PRO A 362 -1.10 16.23 -32.09
CA PRO A 362 -1.81 17.24 -31.32
C PRO A 362 -2.13 16.75 -29.91
N ARG A 363 -1.93 17.64 -28.92
CA ARG A 363 -2.21 17.34 -27.52
C ARG A 363 -3.72 17.39 -27.24
N PRO A 364 -4.28 16.39 -26.51
CA PRO A 364 -5.68 16.43 -26.10
C PRO A 364 -6.02 17.71 -25.32
N PHE A 365 -7.20 18.24 -25.52
CA PHE A 365 -7.72 19.43 -24.84
C PHE A 365 -6.84 20.70 -25.01
N GLY A 366 -5.93 20.71 -25.97
CA GLY A 366 -4.99 21.82 -26.15
C GLY A 366 -4.00 21.99 -25.00
N GLU A 367 -3.82 20.99 -24.16
CA GLU A 367 -2.90 21.06 -23.02
C GLU A 367 -1.44 20.96 -23.47
N SER A 368 -0.56 21.69 -22.78
CA SER A 368 0.88 21.66 -22.98
C SER A 368 1.55 20.96 -21.82
N GLU A 369 2.40 19.98 -22.09
CA GLU A 369 3.20 19.31 -21.08
C GLU A 369 4.09 20.27 -20.29
N VAL A 370 4.63 21.29 -20.93
CA VAL A 370 5.46 22.32 -20.28
C VAL A 370 4.65 23.08 -19.23
N GLU A 371 3.46 23.53 -19.58
CA GLU A 371 2.57 24.25 -18.65
C GLU A 371 2.10 23.34 -17.50
N LEU A 372 1.81 22.09 -17.80
CA LEU A 372 1.42 21.10 -16.76
C LEU A 372 2.57 20.86 -15.78
N PHE A 373 3.79 20.66 -16.25
CA PHE A 373 4.95 20.51 -15.36
C PHE A 373 5.18 21.76 -14.49
N ARG A 374 4.99 22.95 -15.04
CA ARG A 374 5.11 24.20 -14.28
C ARG A 374 4.08 24.34 -13.16
N GLN A 375 2.91 23.74 -13.32
CA GLN A 375 1.83 23.77 -12.32
C GLN A 375 2.00 22.78 -11.17
N VAL A 376 2.84 21.76 -11.31
CA VAL A 376 2.94 20.65 -10.36
C VAL A 376 3.19 21.12 -8.92
N SER A 377 4.13 22.05 -8.74
CA SER A 377 4.49 22.54 -7.40
C SER A 377 3.37 23.28 -6.68
N SER A 378 2.39 23.86 -7.41
CA SER A 378 1.25 24.57 -6.83
C SER A 378 0.23 23.63 -6.15
N PHE A 379 0.30 22.33 -6.43
CA PHE A 379 -0.61 21.31 -5.89
C PHE A 379 0.00 20.50 -4.75
N LYS A 380 1.12 20.95 -4.19
CA LYS A 380 1.79 20.27 -3.09
C LYS A 380 0.86 20.06 -1.90
N GLN A 381 0.78 18.83 -1.44
CA GLN A 381 0.03 18.44 -0.24
C GLN A 381 0.98 17.96 0.86
N LYS A 382 0.50 18.01 2.09
CA LYS A 382 1.23 17.47 3.25
C LYS A 382 0.35 16.50 4.01
N ILE A 383 0.90 15.31 4.30
CA ILE A 383 0.28 14.32 5.17
C ILE A 383 1.18 14.22 6.41
N ALA A 384 0.60 14.39 7.59
CA ALA A 384 1.34 14.42 8.86
C ALA A 384 2.54 15.39 8.84
N GLY A 385 2.37 16.57 8.23
CA GLY A 385 3.40 17.61 8.12
C GLY A 385 4.48 17.35 7.07
N LYS A 386 4.38 16.25 6.31
CA LYS A 386 5.36 15.88 5.28
C LYS A 386 4.69 15.57 3.95
N SER A 387 5.34 15.96 2.87
CA SER A 387 4.91 15.54 1.53
C SER A 387 5.30 14.08 1.29
N PRO A 388 4.43 13.27 0.64
CA PRO A 388 4.79 11.92 0.24
C PRO A 388 6.06 11.89 -0.62
N PRO A 389 6.90 10.85 -0.51
CA PRO A 389 8.16 10.79 -1.27
C PRO A 389 7.99 10.87 -2.79
N THR A 390 6.96 10.24 -3.34
CA THR A 390 6.65 10.28 -4.77
C THR A 390 6.22 11.67 -5.23
N GLU A 391 5.47 12.39 -4.41
CA GLU A 391 5.06 13.77 -4.70
C GLU A 391 6.26 14.72 -4.65
N LYS A 392 7.13 14.59 -3.65
CA LYS A 392 8.40 15.34 -3.59
C LYS A 392 9.25 15.09 -4.83
N PHE A 393 9.34 13.85 -5.26
CA PHE A 393 10.07 13.46 -6.47
C PHE A 393 9.48 14.16 -7.71
N ALA A 394 8.16 14.08 -7.90
CA ALA A 394 7.46 14.72 -9.01
C ALA A 394 7.70 16.25 -9.03
N ILE A 395 7.55 16.91 -7.89
CA ILE A 395 7.75 18.35 -7.76
C ILE A 395 9.20 18.72 -8.09
N ARG A 396 10.17 17.96 -7.60
CA ARG A 396 11.59 18.20 -7.87
C ARG A 396 11.93 18.04 -9.35
N LYS A 397 11.45 17.00 -9.99
CA LYS A 397 11.68 16.76 -11.42
C LYS A 397 11.02 17.85 -12.29
N ALA A 398 9.83 18.29 -11.91
CA ALA A 398 9.09 19.32 -12.63
C ALA A 398 9.76 20.70 -12.59
N ARG A 399 10.62 20.97 -11.60
CA ARG A 399 11.34 22.25 -11.48
C ARG A 399 12.19 22.58 -12.70
N ARG A 400 12.62 21.59 -13.45
CA ARG A 400 13.37 21.76 -14.71
C ARG A 400 12.66 22.66 -15.72
N TYR A 401 11.32 22.71 -15.66
CA TYR A 401 10.47 23.43 -16.61
C TYR A 401 10.23 24.90 -16.25
N LYS A 402 10.80 25.42 -15.16
CA LYS A 402 10.57 26.80 -14.70
C LYS A 402 11.20 27.87 -15.60
N GLY A 403 12.25 27.55 -16.30
CA GLY A 403 12.94 28.49 -17.18
C GLY A 403 12.18 28.81 -18.46
N SER A 404 12.61 29.84 -19.19
CA SER A 404 12.01 30.23 -20.48
C SER A 404 12.28 29.22 -21.60
N ARG A 405 13.39 28.51 -21.55
CA ARG A 405 13.77 27.45 -22.50
C ARG A 405 14.10 26.17 -21.73
N PRO A 406 13.08 25.45 -21.26
CA PRO A 406 13.32 24.27 -20.44
C PRO A 406 13.92 23.12 -21.24
N VAL A 407 14.87 22.41 -20.62
CA VAL A 407 15.38 21.14 -21.15
C VAL A 407 14.37 20.04 -20.77
N PRO A 408 13.75 19.36 -21.75
CA PRO A 408 12.72 18.36 -21.44
C PRO A 408 13.29 17.14 -20.73
N LEU A 409 12.47 16.55 -19.86
CA LEU A 409 12.76 15.25 -19.27
C LEU A 409 12.77 14.18 -20.38
N PRO A 410 13.72 13.23 -20.38
CA PRO A 410 13.85 12.27 -21.47
C PRO A 410 12.73 11.23 -21.54
N VAL A 411 12.39 10.60 -20.41
CA VAL A 411 11.37 9.55 -20.33
C VAL A 411 10.66 9.59 -18.95
N PRO A 412 9.95 10.68 -18.63
CA PRO A 412 9.42 10.88 -17.29
C PRO A 412 8.40 9.80 -16.87
N ALA A 413 7.60 9.27 -17.81
CA ALA A 413 6.66 8.20 -17.54
C ALA A 413 7.38 6.88 -17.15
N LEU A 414 8.47 6.55 -17.82
CA LEU A 414 9.26 5.34 -17.53
C LEU A 414 10.06 5.50 -16.24
N GLU A 415 10.57 6.69 -15.95
CA GLU A 415 11.23 6.99 -14.68
C GLU A 415 10.28 6.77 -13.49
N MET A 416 9.07 7.31 -13.58
CA MET A 416 8.06 7.10 -12.54
C MET A 416 7.61 5.63 -12.45
N MET A 417 7.50 4.95 -13.59
CA MET A 417 7.22 3.50 -13.63
C MET A 417 8.26 2.71 -12.83
N TYR A 418 9.54 3.06 -12.94
CA TYR A 418 10.61 2.47 -12.14
C TYR A 418 10.39 2.69 -10.64
N MET A 419 9.98 3.89 -10.23
CA MET A 419 9.71 4.21 -8.82
C MET A 419 8.61 3.35 -8.22
N TRP A 420 7.64 2.91 -9.02
CA TRP A 420 6.57 1.99 -8.63
C TRP A 420 6.89 0.52 -8.92
N ASN A 421 8.13 0.23 -9.30
CA ASN A 421 8.64 -1.10 -9.65
C ASN A 421 7.93 -1.74 -10.87
N GLY A 422 7.39 -0.92 -11.76
CA GLY A 422 6.62 -1.37 -12.93
C GLY A 422 7.44 -2.12 -13.98
N PHE A 423 8.77 -2.00 -13.98
CA PHE A 423 9.63 -2.79 -14.88
C PHE A 423 9.54 -4.28 -14.64
N THR A 424 9.14 -4.71 -13.43
CA THR A 424 8.84 -6.11 -13.12
C THR A 424 7.66 -6.62 -13.96
N VAL A 425 6.65 -5.80 -14.19
CA VAL A 425 5.51 -6.14 -15.07
C VAL A 425 5.97 -6.25 -16.52
N LEU A 426 6.75 -5.27 -16.99
CA LEU A 426 7.34 -5.30 -18.35
C LEU A 426 8.14 -6.58 -18.56
N GLY A 427 8.86 -7.01 -17.53
CA GLY A 427 9.68 -8.23 -17.55
C GLY A 427 8.92 -9.52 -17.76
N LYS A 428 7.62 -9.55 -17.52
CA LYS A 428 6.76 -10.73 -17.70
C LYS A 428 6.40 -10.98 -19.16
N GLN A 429 6.50 -9.97 -20.04
CA GLN A 429 6.13 -10.05 -21.45
C GLN A 429 7.24 -9.47 -22.32
N ARG A 430 7.82 -10.30 -23.16
CA ARG A 430 8.92 -9.92 -24.05
C ARG A 430 8.54 -8.76 -24.98
N GLU A 431 7.33 -8.76 -25.51
CA GLU A 431 6.81 -7.72 -26.39
C GLU A 431 6.79 -6.34 -25.71
N LEU A 432 6.39 -6.29 -24.45
CA LEU A 432 6.39 -5.04 -23.65
C LEU A 432 7.82 -4.53 -23.42
N LEU A 433 8.75 -5.40 -23.13
CA LEU A 433 10.17 -5.07 -22.97
C LEU A 433 10.78 -4.51 -24.26
N GLU A 434 10.51 -5.15 -25.39
CA GLU A 434 11.01 -4.73 -26.70
C GLU A 434 10.48 -3.34 -27.06
N GLY A 435 9.19 -3.08 -26.82
CA GLY A 435 8.59 -1.78 -27.01
C GLY A 435 9.21 -0.69 -26.13
N THR A 436 9.46 -1.02 -24.88
CA THR A 436 10.11 -0.10 -23.92
C THR A 436 11.56 0.16 -24.31
N LEU A 437 12.29 -0.87 -24.71
CA LEU A 437 13.68 -0.75 -25.16
C LEU A 437 13.77 0.15 -26.40
N GLU A 438 12.85 0.00 -27.34
CA GLU A 438 12.78 0.87 -28.52
C GLU A 438 12.55 2.34 -28.13
N THR A 439 11.65 2.60 -27.19
CA THR A 439 11.42 3.95 -26.66
C THR A 439 12.68 4.52 -26.01
N LEU A 440 13.40 3.74 -25.22
CA LEU A 440 14.66 4.14 -24.59
C LEU A 440 15.77 4.41 -25.63
N THR A 441 15.86 3.59 -26.67
CA THR A 441 16.83 3.78 -27.75
C THR A 441 16.59 5.07 -28.51
N ARG A 442 15.32 5.39 -28.80
CA ARG A 442 14.96 6.69 -29.42
C ARG A 442 15.30 7.86 -28.51
N ALA A 443 15.06 7.73 -27.21
CA ALA A 443 15.41 8.76 -26.23
C ALA A 443 16.92 8.97 -26.13
N GLU A 444 17.74 7.91 -26.15
CA GLU A 444 19.20 8.00 -26.20
C GLU A 444 19.68 8.76 -27.43
N LYS A 445 19.15 8.42 -28.60
CA LYS A 445 19.50 9.09 -29.85
C LYS A 445 19.16 10.58 -29.80
N LYS A 446 17.96 10.91 -29.33
CA LYS A 446 17.52 12.30 -29.18
C LYS A 446 18.41 13.07 -28.20
N LEU A 447 18.85 12.44 -27.12
CA LEU A 447 19.75 13.06 -26.15
C LEU A 447 21.13 13.33 -26.74
N GLN A 448 21.69 12.41 -27.54
CA GLN A 448 22.96 12.57 -28.22
C GLN A 448 22.94 13.71 -29.27
N GLU A 449 21.82 13.87 -29.97
CA GLU A 449 21.62 14.91 -30.99
C GLU A 449 21.23 16.27 -30.37
N SER A 450 20.89 16.32 -29.08
CA SER A 450 20.50 17.56 -28.40
C SER A 450 21.71 18.41 -28.00
N PRO A 451 21.54 19.73 -27.86
CA PRO A 451 22.60 20.60 -27.35
C PRO A 451 23.03 20.18 -25.94
N ALA A 452 24.31 20.43 -25.62
CA ALA A 452 24.83 20.16 -24.29
C ALA A 452 24.02 20.93 -23.22
N SER A 453 23.62 20.27 -22.15
CA SER A 453 22.90 20.85 -21.02
C SER A 453 23.49 20.40 -19.71
N GLU A 454 23.12 21.08 -18.63
CA GLU A 454 23.51 20.69 -17.27
C GLU A 454 22.89 19.35 -16.83
N TYR A 455 21.82 18.88 -17.51
CA TYR A 455 21.11 17.63 -17.22
C TYR A 455 21.60 16.44 -18.04
N GLN A 456 22.52 16.65 -18.98
CA GLN A 456 22.87 15.63 -19.97
C GLN A 456 23.43 14.34 -19.34
N THR A 457 24.32 14.46 -18.37
CA THR A 457 24.88 13.29 -17.68
C THR A 457 23.81 12.55 -16.87
N ASP A 458 22.99 13.29 -16.13
CA ASP A 458 21.91 12.74 -15.34
C ASP A 458 20.89 12.01 -16.23
N ASP A 459 20.48 12.62 -17.32
CA ASP A 459 19.52 12.04 -18.27
C ASP A 459 20.09 10.78 -18.93
N ARG A 460 21.36 10.81 -19.32
CA ARG A 460 22.05 9.64 -19.88
C ARG A 460 22.10 8.48 -18.87
N CYS A 461 22.41 8.77 -17.61
CA CYS A 461 22.46 7.76 -16.56
C CYS A 461 21.08 7.17 -16.26
N LEU A 462 20.02 7.97 -16.33
CA LEU A 462 18.66 7.47 -16.22
C LEU A 462 18.35 6.46 -17.33
N LEU A 463 18.64 6.83 -18.58
CA LEU A 463 18.42 5.95 -19.73
C LEU A 463 19.24 4.66 -19.62
N LEU A 464 20.47 4.73 -19.13
CA LEU A 464 21.31 3.55 -18.86
C LEU A 464 20.71 2.65 -17.78
N LEU A 465 20.23 3.22 -16.69
CA LEU A 465 19.58 2.43 -15.62
C LEU A 465 18.37 1.66 -16.16
N LEU A 466 17.48 2.34 -16.87
CA LEU A 466 16.27 1.75 -17.41
C LEU A 466 16.57 0.71 -18.51
N LYS A 467 17.54 1.00 -19.36
CA LYS A 467 18.03 0.07 -20.39
C LYS A 467 18.62 -1.18 -19.76
N GLY A 468 19.42 -1.03 -18.71
CA GLY A 468 19.98 -2.14 -17.95
C GLY A 468 18.90 -3.06 -17.39
N LEU A 469 17.81 -2.52 -16.91
CA LEU A 469 16.64 -3.30 -16.45
C LEU A 469 15.99 -4.08 -17.59
N CYS A 470 15.83 -3.46 -18.76
CA CYS A 470 15.31 -4.16 -19.94
C CYS A 470 16.24 -5.31 -20.37
N MET A 471 17.55 -5.07 -20.39
CA MET A 471 18.54 -6.08 -20.75
C MET A 471 18.56 -7.25 -19.77
N LYS A 472 18.44 -6.97 -18.47
CA LYS A 472 18.31 -8.00 -17.43
C LYS A 472 17.13 -8.93 -17.72
N HIS A 473 15.96 -8.37 -17.99
CA HIS A 473 14.75 -9.14 -18.26
C HIS A 473 14.76 -9.82 -19.64
N LEU A 474 15.52 -9.30 -20.61
CA LEU A 474 15.74 -9.92 -21.91
C LEU A 474 16.83 -11.00 -21.90
N GLN A 475 17.31 -11.40 -20.74
CA GLN A 475 18.34 -12.42 -20.56
C GLN A 475 19.69 -12.03 -21.20
N SER A 476 20.04 -10.75 -21.15
CA SER A 476 21.33 -10.21 -21.58
C SER A 476 22.10 -9.63 -20.38
N PRO A 477 22.56 -10.47 -19.44
CA PRO A 477 23.15 -10.00 -18.19
C PRO A 477 24.44 -9.21 -18.38
N ALA A 478 25.26 -9.51 -19.37
CA ALA A 478 26.48 -8.76 -19.64
C ALA A 478 26.20 -7.31 -20.06
N GLU A 479 25.20 -7.08 -20.89
CA GLU A 479 24.77 -5.73 -21.30
C GLU A 479 24.13 -4.98 -20.15
N ALA A 480 23.32 -5.66 -19.32
CA ALA A 480 22.73 -5.10 -18.11
C ALA A 480 23.83 -4.64 -17.14
N GLU A 481 24.82 -5.48 -16.87
CA GLU A 481 25.97 -5.16 -16.02
C GLU A 481 26.75 -3.94 -16.55
N ALA A 482 26.99 -3.87 -17.84
CA ALA A 482 27.65 -2.73 -18.46
C ALA A 482 26.86 -1.43 -18.26
N CYS A 483 25.54 -1.46 -18.39
CA CYS A 483 24.68 -0.30 -18.16
C CYS A 483 24.73 0.20 -16.71
N PHE A 484 24.58 -0.69 -15.74
CA PHE A 484 24.60 -0.34 -14.32
C PHE A 484 25.99 0.17 -13.88
N SER A 485 27.04 -0.47 -14.36
CA SER A 485 28.43 -0.03 -14.10
C SER A 485 28.74 1.33 -14.70
N ALA A 486 28.19 1.65 -15.85
CA ALA A 486 28.35 2.96 -16.48
C ALA A 486 27.68 4.08 -15.66
N VAL A 487 26.54 3.80 -15.03
CA VAL A 487 25.88 4.73 -14.09
C VAL A 487 26.79 4.98 -12.88
N GLN A 488 27.32 3.92 -12.28
CA GLN A 488 28.26 4.01 -11.16
C GLN A 488 29.52 4.83 -11.52
N ALA A 489 30.09 4.59 -12.69
CA ALA A 489 31.27 5.32 -13.17
C ALA A 489 31.02 6.81 -13.38
N SER A 490 29.77 7.23 -13.57
CA SER A 490 29.36 8.61 -13.77
C SER A 490 29.05 9.37 -12.48
N GLU A 491 29.20 8.75 -11.31
CA GLU A 491 28.80 9.26 -9.99
C GLU A 491 29.24 10.71 -9.73
N LYS A 492 30.51 11.02 -9.99
CA LYS A 492 31.07 12.35 -9.74
C LYS A 492 30.56 13.43 -10.68
N ARG A 493 29.96 13.06 -11.80
CA ARG A 493 29.44 13.98 -12.82
C ARG A 493 27.95 14.22 -12.69
N LEU A 494 27.24 13.45 -11.85
CA LEU A 494 25.81 13.65 -11.57
C LEU A 494 25.60 14.94 -10.77
N ARG A 495 24.62 15.74 -11.17
CA ARG A 495 24.32 17.04 -10.54
C ARG A 495 23.03 17.04 -9.74
N TYR A 496 22.00 16.33 -10.19
CA TYR A 496 20.64 16.41 -9.66
C TYR A 496 20.08 15.07 -9.19
N ASP A 497 20.23 14.01 -10.01
CA ASP A 497 19.56 12.73 -9.80
C ASP A 497 20.50 11.73 -9.10
N HIS A 498 20.93 12.09 -7.90
CA HIS A 498 21.86 11.29 -7.11
C HIS A 498 21.31 9.92 -6.72
N TYR A 499 19.98 9.74 -6.76
CA TYR A 499 19.34 8.44 -6.50
C TYR A 499 19.76 7.36 -7.50
N LEU A 500 20.21 7.75 -8.68
CA LEU A 500 20.57 6.80 -9.76
C LEU A 500 21.69 5.86 -9.35
N VAL A 501 22.69 6.34 -8.63
CA VAL A 501 23.85 5.52 -8.25
C VAL A 501 23.50 4.45 -7.23
N PRO A 502 22.88 4.73 -6.07
CA PRO A 502 22.50 3.68 -5.13
C PRO A 502 21.49 2.68 -5.74
N ASN A 503 20.60 3.14 -6.62
CA ASN A 503 19.69 2.23 -7.33
C ASN A 503 20.41 1.37 -8.37
N ALA A 504 21.38 1.91 -9.10
CA ALA A 504 22.21 1.12 -10.01
C ALA A 504 23.03 0.05 -9.28
N LEU A 505 23.58 0.39 -8.12
CA LEU A 505 24.27 -0.58 -7.26
C LEU A 505 23.35 -1.68 -6.77
N LEU A 506 22.13 -1.33 -6.37
CA LEU A 506 21.11 -2.28 -5.97
C LEU A 506 20.74 -3.23 -7.12
N GLU A 507 20.46 -2.69 -8.31
CA GLU A 507 20.10 -3.50 -9.48
C GLU A 507 21.27 -4.40 -9.94
N LEU A 508 22.49 -3.89 -9.88
CA LEU A 508 23.69 -4.68 -10.16
C LEU A 508 23.86 -5.83 -9.16
N SER A 509 23.61 -5.56 -7.89
CA SER A 509 23.65 -6.59 -6.83
C SER A 509 22.62 -7.69 -7.07
N LEU A 510 21.40 -7.31 -7.43
CA LEU A 510 20.33 -8.26 -7.76
C LEU A 510 20.70 -9.10 -9.00
N LEU A 511 21.34 -8.48 -9.98
CA LEU A 511 21.84 -9.20 -11.16
C LEU A 511 22.91 -10.25 -10.78
N HIS A 512 23.86 -9.89 -9.93
CA HIS A 512 24.88 -10.81 -9.44
C HIS A 512 24.27 -11.95 -8.61
N LEU A 513 23.30 -11.66 -7.76
CA LEU A 513 22.60 -12.69 -6.97
C LEU A 513 21.86 -13.68 -7.87
N ALA A 514 21.24 -13.22 -8.94
CA ALA A 514 20.58 -14.08 -9.92
C ALA A 514 21.57 -15.01 -10.65
N GLN A 515 22.85 -14.66 -10.69
CA GLN A 515 23.93 -15.45 -11.26
C GLN A 515 24.70 -16.30 -10.23
N GLY A 516 24.24 -16.33 -8.98
CA GLY A 516 24.91 -17.04 -7.89
C GLY A 516 26.18 -16.36 -7.37
N ARG A 517 26.41 -15.09 -7.71
CA ARG A 517 27.60 -14.29 -7.35
C ARG A 517 27.38 -13.46 -6.08
N SER A 518 27.00 -14.11 -4.99
CA SER A 518 26.66 -13.43 -3.72
C SER A 518 27.84 -12.66 -3.13
N GLU A 519 29.07 -13.16 -3.29
CA GLU A 519 30.28 -12.50 -2.76
C GLU A 519 30.53 -11.13 -3.41
N GLU A 520 30.14 -10.93 -4.65
CA GLU A 520 30.22 -9.66 -5.36
C GLU A 520 29.03 -8.75 -5.03
N ALA A 521 27.86 -9.32 -4.78
CA ALA A 521 26.62 -8.58 -4.52
C ALA A 521 26.62 -7.89 -3.15
N VAL A 522 27.04 -8.57 -2.09
CA VAL A 522 26.97 -8.05 -0.71
C VAL A 522 27.77 -6.76 -0.51
N PRO A 523 29.01 -6.62 -0.99
CA PRO A 523 29.74 -5.36 -0.88
C PRO A 523 29.04 -4.17 -1.56
N LEU A 524 28.42 -4.42 -2.73
CA LEU A 524 27.68 -3.40 -3.47
C LEU A 524 26.42 -2.96 -2.72
N LEU A 525 25.69 -3.90 -2.11
CA LEU A 525 24.52 -3.61 -1.28
C LEU A 525 24.90 -2.76 -0.06
N ARG A 526 25.98 -3.10 0.60
CA ARG A 526 26.49 -2.35 1.76
C ARG A 526 26.94 -0.95 1.36
N ARG A 527 27.58 -0.80 0.21
CA ARG A 527 27.97 0.50 -0.34
C ARG A 527 26.73 1.34 -0.65
N ALA A 528 25.74 0.78 -1.31
CA ALA A 528 24.48 1.46 -1.61
C ALA A 528 23.77 1.94 -0.34
N ARG A 529 23.79 1.14 0.72
CA ARG A 529 23.20 1.48 2.02
C ARG A 529 23.96 2.57 2.78
N ASN A 530 25.28 2.52 2.81
CA ASN A 530 26.09 3.30 3.75
C ASN A 530 26.67 4.59 3.16
N ASN A 531 26.90 4.64 1.85
CA ASN A 531 27.66 5.73 1.21
C ASN A 531 26.78 6.83 0.62
N TYR A 532 25.46 6.67 0.63
CA TYR A 532 24.53 7.61 0.02
C TYR A 532 23.42 7.99 0.98
N LYS A 533 23.09 9.30 1.04
CA LYS A 533 22.06 9.85 1.93
C LYS A 533 21.36 11.03 1.25
N ASN A 534 20.14 11.33 1.68
CA ASN A 534 19.38 12.51 1.27
C ASN A 534 19.10 12.59 -0.23
N TYR A 535 18.92 11.46 -0.88
CA TYR A 535 18.52 11.40 -2.27
C TYR A 535 17.01 11.09 -2.40
N SER A 536 16.47 11.34 -3.58
CA SER A 536 15.05 11.11 -3.85
C SER A 536 14.68 9.63 -3.68
N MET A 537 13.57 9.37 -3.04
CA MET A 537 13.06 8.00 -2.79
C MET A 537 14.01 7.12 -1.97
N GLU A 538 14.82 7.72 -1.12
CA GLU A 538 15.80 7.03 -0.27
C GLU A 538 15.16 5.91 0.55
N SER A 539 14.03 6.16 1.20
CA SER A 539 13.33 5.16 2.02
C SER A 539 13.00 3.91 1.23
N ARG A 540 12.47 4.06 0.02
CA ARG A 540 12.17 2.93 -0.87
C ARG A 540 13.41 2.10 -1.19
N THR A 541 14.49 2.76 -1.55
CA THR A 541 15.75 2.10 -1.90
C THR A 541 16.35 1.37 -0.70
N LEU A 542 16.36 2.00 0.47
CA LEU A 542 16.84 1.39 1.72
C LEU A 542 15.99 0.18 2.13
N PHE A 543 14.67 0.23 1.97
CA PHE A 543 13.80 -0.91 2.21
C PHE A 543 14.15 -2.10 1.32
N ARG A 544 14.34 -1.87 0.04
CA ARG A 544 14.73 -2.91 -0.90
C ARG A 544 16.09 -3.53 -0.53
N ILE A 545 17.08 -2.71 -0.21
CA ILE A 545 18.41 -3.16 0.21
C ILE A 545 18.32 -4.01 1.48
N HIS A 546 17.58 -3.51 2.47
CA HIS A 546 17.40 -4.22 3.73
C HIS A 546 16.71 -5.59 3.54
N ALA A 547 15.68 -5.64 2.70
CA ALA A 547 14.97 -6.87 2.40
C ALA A 547 15.89 -7.93 1.77
N VAL A 548 16.75 -7.52 0.83
CA VAL A 548 17.72 -8.42 0.19
C VAL A 548 18.77 -8.93 1.19
N LEU A 549 19.34 -8.02 1.99
CA LEU A 549 20.33 -8.39 3.00
C LEU A 549 19.75 -9.32 4.09
N SER A 550 18.50 -9.11 4.49
CA SER A 550 17.83 -9.98 5.46
C SER A 550 17.59 -11.38 4.91
N ARG A 551 17.20 -11.48 3.65
CA ARG A 551 17.02 -12.78 2.96
C ARG A 551 18.35 -13.55 2.89
N LEU A 552 19.45 -12.88 2.54
CA LEU A 552 20.77 -13.50 2.45
C LEU A 552 21.27 -14.03 3.81
N LYS A 553 20.95 -13.34 4.91
CA LYS A 553 21.26 -13.83 6.26
C LYS A 553 20.46 -15.07 6.62
N ALA A 554 19.17 -15.10 6.32
CA ALA A 554 18.31 -16.26 6.56
C ALA A 554 18.81 -17.49 5.79
N ASP A 555 19.14 -17.33 4.51
CA ASP A 555 19.69 -18.41 3.67
C ASP A 555 21.02 -18.95 4.23
N GLN A 556 21.88 -18.10 4.79
CA GLN A 556 23.14 -18.52 5.42
C GLN A 556 22.92 -19.29 6.73
N GLU A 557 21.93 -18.89 7.53
CA GLU A 557 21.56 -19.56 8.77
C GLU A 557 20.97 -20.95 8.49
N GLU A 558 20.10 -21.09 7.51
CA GLU A 558 19.55 -22.38 7.07
C GLU A 558 20.63 -23.32 6.54
N ASN A 559 21.50 -22.83 5.66
CA ASN A 559 22.62 -23.63 5.12
C ASN A 559 23.68 -23.96 6.19
N GLY A 560 23.80 -23.15 7.23
CA GLY A 560 24.70 -23.42 8.36
C GLY A 560 24.16 -24.48 9.34
N MET A 561 22.84 -24.71 9.37
CA MET A 561 22.21 -25.78 10.17
C MET A 561 22.24 -27.15 9.47
N GLU A 562 22.43 -27.20 8.15
CA GLU A 562 22.62 -28.42 7.37
C GLU A 562 24.09 -28.89 7.28
N GLY A 563 24.98 -28.39 8.13
CA GLY A 563 26.36 -28.85 8.26
C GLY A 563 26.43 -30.31 8.74
N PRO A 564 27.43 -31.10 8.31
CA PRO A 564 27.35 -32.54 8.16
C PRO A 564 27.09 -33.27 9.46
N SER A 565 26.00 -34.00 9.54
CA SER A 565 25.89 -35.14 10.44
C SER A 565 26.85 -36.20 9.91
N SER A 566 28.09 -36.14 10.36
CA SER A 566 29.10 -37.11 10.09
C SER A 566 28.79 -38.44 10.75
N SER A 567 28.68 -39.44 9.94
CA SER A 567 29.06 -40.85 10.16
C SER A 567 28.98 -41.40 11.57
#